data_11282c6bce56bb18f6c472ac7f8bf46c
#
_entry.id   11282c6bce56bb18f6c472ac7f8bf46c
#
_cell.length_a   1.000
_cell.length_b   1.000
_cell.length_c   1.000
_cell.angle_alpha   90.00
_cell.angle_beta   90.00
_cell.angle_gamma   90.00
#
_symmetry.space_group_name_H-M   'P 1'
#
loop_
_entity.id
_entity.type
_entity.pdbx_description
1 polymer ?
#
loop_
_entity_poly.entity_id
_entity_poly.type
_entity_poly.pdbx_seq_one_letter_code
_entity_poly.pdbx_strand_id
1 'polypeptide(L)'
;MRNHILSFIIILLLTIFKVEGVRASSTMNYYSITTFEGLPSNTVSAIKKDASGFIWFGTKVGLCRFDGCEVKTYPLLSEDDIWSIEELDNDTLLLGTVSGLKYFSRKANSTVKLDIPSTIVKSIRKTAESQFLVGTEAGLYLVNNHIPRQIFLETGLSSCNHITSIIREDKNIYWFSTADGLGKIDIRTMKPEIYRMPEDISNSNFFICLTRVG
;
A
#
# COMPACT_ATOMS: atom_id res chain seq x y z
N MET A 1 -55.53 -48.43 0.50
CA MET A 1 -54.20 -49.11 0.49
C MET A 1 -53.28 -48.57 -0.63
N ARG A 2 -53.77 -48.43 -1.88
CA ARG A 2 -52.91 -48.02 -3.03
C ARG A 2 -52.25 -46.62 -2.87
N ASN A 3 -52.93 -45.68 -2.24
CA ASN A 3 -52.40 -44.31 -2.08
C ASN A 3 -51.31 -44.20 -0.96
N HIS A 4 -51.38 -45.05 0.05
CA HIS A 4 -50.37 -45.06 1.13
C HIS A 4 -49.06 -45.70 0.67
N ILE A 5 -49.11 -46.67 -0.24
CA ILE A 5 -47.91 -47.28 -0.82
C ILE A 5 -47.16 -46.30 -1.71
N LEU A 6 -47.92 -45.51 -2.52
CA LEU A 6 -47.32 -44.48 -3.37
C LEU A 6 -46.61 -43.38 -2.56
N SER A 7 -47.24 -42.94 -1.45
CA SER A 7 -46.66 -41.95 -0.55
C SER A 7 -45.37 -42.48 0.14
N PHE A 8 -45.35 -43.74 0.50
CA PHE A 8 -44.16 -44.39 1.12
C PHE A 8 -43.02 -44.52 0.13
N ILE A 9 -43.28 -44.84 -1.15
CA ILE A 9 -42.29 -44.93 -2.19
C ILE A 9 -41.66 -43.52 -2.51
N ILE A 10 -42.50 -42.48 -2.51
CA ILE A 10 -42.00 -41.09 -2.74
C ILE A 10 -41.12 -40.64 -1.57
N ILE A 11 -41.48 -40.93 -0.33
CA ILE A 11 -40.66 -40.61 0.86
C ILE A 11 -39.34 -41.41 0.82
N LEU A 12 -39.38 -42.68 0.46
CA LEU A 12 -38.21 -43.51 0.36
C LEU A 12 -37.25 -43.04 -0.75
N LEU A 13 -37.78 -42.58 -1.91
CA LEU A 13 -36.98 -42.01 -3.00
C LEU A 13 -36.33 -40.68 -2.60
N LEU A 14 -37.03 -39.83 -1.80
CA LEU A 14 -36.48 -38.57 -1.28
C LEU A 14 -35.33 -38.78 -0.26
N THR A 15 -35.34 -39.90 0.47
CA THR A 15 -34.28 -40.22 1.42
C THR A 15 -33.02 -40.81 0.79
N ILE A 16 -33.14 -41.34 -0.45
CA ILE A 16 -32.01 -41.93 -1.18
C ILE A 16 -31.17 -40.83 -1.89
N PHE A 17 -31.79 -39.68 -2.22
CA PHE A 17 -31.05 -38.50 -2.72
C PHE A 17 -30.35 -37.80 -1.53
N LYS A 18 -29.26 -38.37 -1.04
CA LYS A 18 -28.28 -37.60 -0.31
C LYS A 18 -27.67 -36.64 -1.32
N VAL A 19 -28.09 -35.40 -1.25
CA VAL A 19 -27.36 -34.31 -1.91
C VAL A 19 -26.01 -34.24 -1.20
N GLU A 20 -25.04 -34.97 -1.73
CA GLU A 20 -23.65 -34.71 -1.38
C GLU A 20 -23.39 -33.26 -1.79
N GLY A 21 -23.29 -32.41 -0.81
CA GLY A 21 -22.94 -31.02 -1.03
C GLY A 21 -21.61 -31.01 -1.78
N VAL A 22 -21.63 -30.57 -3.04
CA VAL A 22 -20.45 -30.31 -3.83
C VAL A 22 -19.64 -29.28 -3.04
N ARG A 23 -18.67 -29.75 -2.24
CA ARG A 23 -17.64 -28.90 -1.69
C ARG A 23 -16.80 -28.46 -2.88
N ALA A 24 -17.08 -27.29 -3.41
CA ALA A 24 -16.17 -26.61 -4.29
C ALA A 24 -14.88 -26.37 -3.50
N SER A 25 -13.93 -27.26 -3.63
CA SER A 25 -12.56 -27.00 -3.22
C SER A 25 -12.03 -25.95 -4.19
N SER A 26 -12.07 -24.68 -3.78
CA SER A 26 -11.33 -23.64 -4.48
C SER A 26 -9.85 -23.93 -4.28
N THR A 27 -9.24 -24.67 -5.20
CA THR A 27 -7.79 -24.75 -5.28
C THR A 27 -7.30 -23.34 -5.65
N MET A 28 -6.84 -22.59 -4.64
CA MET A 28 -6.10 -21.36 -4.89
C MET A 28 -4.80 -21.75 -5.58
N ASN A 29 -4.68 -21.42 -6.84
CA ASN A 29 -3.41 -21.52 -7.55
C ASN A 29 -2.54 -20.33 -7.09
N TYR A 30 -1.50 -20.65 -6.32
CA TYR A 30 -0.47 -19.67 -5.95
C TYR A 30 0.56 -19.60 -7.09
N TYR A 31 0.88 -18.39 -7.47
CA TYR A 31 2.01 -18.10 -8.33
C TYR A 31 3.05 -17.33 -7.53
N SER A 32 4.27 -17.85 -7.45
CA SER A 32 5.37 -17.21 -6.73
C SER A 32 6.25 -16.47 -7.73
N ILE A 33 6.53 -15.19 -7.45
CA ILE A 33 7.50 -14.39 -8.21
C ILE A 33 8.67 -14.13 -7.29
N THR A 34 9.83 -14.63 -7.66
CA THR A 34 11.09 -14.54 -6.90
C THR A 34 12.20 -14.00 -7.79
N THR A 35 13.42 -14.00 -7.28
CA THR A 35 14.60 -13.67 -8.08
C THR A 35 14.84 -14.65 -9.24
N PHE A 36 14.29 -15.86 -9.20
CA PHE A 36 14.34 -16.80 -10.32
C PHE A 36 13.45 -16.37 -11.48
N GLU A 37 12.33 -15.71 -11.19
CA GLU A 37 11.42 -15.14 -12.19
C GLU A 37 11.82 -13.70 -12.59
N GLY A 38 12.92 -13.19 -12.05
CA GLY A 38 13.50 -11.91 -12.46
C GLY A 38 13.29 -10.74 -11.49
N LEU A 39 12.79 -10.97 -10.25
CA LEU A 39 12.80 -9.89 -9.24
C LEU A 39 14.25 -9.46 -8.95
N PRO A 40 14.51 -8.15 -8.79
CA PRO A 40 15.83 -7.67 -8.36
C PRO A 40 16.21 -8.18 -6.96
N SER A 41 15.21 -8.36 -6.09
CA SER A 41 15.38 -8.87 -4.73
C SER A 41 14.09 -9.54 -4.25
N ASN A 42 14.22 -10.59 -3.43
CA ASN A 42 13.09 -11.22 -2.75
C ASN A 42 12.53 -10.36 -1.60
N THR A 43 13.23 -9.28 -1.21
CA THR A 43 12.71 -8.30 -0.26
C THR A 43 11.90 -7.25 -1.02
N VAL A 44 10.59 -7.41 -1.01
CA VAL A 44 9.62 -6.49 -1.63
C VAL A 44 9.01 -5.62 -0.55
N SER A 45 9.25 -4.31 -0.63
CA SER A 45 8.74 -3.31 0.33
C SER A 45 7.49 -2.59 -0.17
N ALA A 46 7.29 -2.52 -1.49
CA ALA A 46 6.15 -1.86 -2.10
C ALA A 46 5.58 -2.66 -3.26
N ILE A 47 4.25 -2.68 -3.36
CA ILE A 47 3.51 -3.26 -4.50
C ILE A 47 2.46 -2.24 -4.94
N LYS A 48 2.43 -1.95 -6.23
CA LYS A 48 1.44 -1.06 -6.84
C LYS A 48 0.95 -1.61 -8.16
N LYS A 49 -0.37 -1.75 -8.31
CA LYS A 49 -0.99 -1.95 -9.62
C LYS A 49 -1.27 -0.59 -10.24
N ASP A 50 -0.78 -0.36 -11.47
CA ASP A 50 -1.03 0.87 -12.20
C ASP A 50 -2.36 0.82 -12.98
N ALA A 51 -2.76 1.97 -13.54
CA ALA A 51 -4.00 2.09 -14.31
C ALA A 51 -4.01 1.24 -15.60
N SER A 52 -2.83 0.86 -16.11
CA SER A 52 -2.67 -0.02 -17.29
C SER A 52 -2.75 -1.51 -16.91
N GLY A 53 -2.82 -1.84 -15.63
CA GLY A 53 -2.90 -3.21 -15.12
C GLY A 53 -1.58 -3.86 -14.78
N PHE A 54 -0.44 -3.21 -15.04
CA PHE A 54 0.88 -3.71 -14.64
C PHE A 54 1.06 -3.68 -13.12
N ILE A 55 1.80 -4.65 -12.60
CA ILE A 55 2.15 -4.70 -11.18
C ILE A 55 3.60 -4.24 -11.02
N TRP A 56 3.80 -3.22 -10.22
CA TRP A 56 5.10 -2.67 -9.89
C TRP A 56 5.55 -3.16 -8.52
N PHE A 57 6.80 -3.57 -8.43
CA PHE A 57 7.44 -3.98 -7.18
C PHE A 57 8.59 -3.05 -6.87
N GLY A 58 8.52 -2.41 -5.71
CA GLY A 58 9.64 -1.73 -5.08
C GLY A 58 10.38 -2.71 -4.19
N THR A 59 11.65 -2.92 -4.46
CA THR A 59 12.49 -3.86 -3.73
C THR A 59 13.64 -3.14 -3.07
N LYS A 60 14.36 -3.86 -2.22
CA LYS A 60 15.60 -3.37 -1.61
C LYS A 60 16.70 -3.03 -2.65
N VAL A 61 16.57 -3.56 -3.86
CA VAL A 61 17.57 -3.43 -4.94
C VAL A 61 16.89 -2.96 -6.23
N GLY A 62 16.02 -1.94 -6.11
CA GLY A 62 15.43 -1.28 -7.26
C GLY A 62 13.99 -1.59 -7.58
N LEU A 63 13.59 -1.13 -8.75
CA LEU A 63 12.24 -1.20 -9.30
C LEU A 63 12.12 -2.27 -10.37
N CYS A 64 11.03 -3.02 -10.33
CA CYS A 64 10.64 -3.86 -11.46
C CYS A 64 9.13 -3.81 -11.71
N ARG A 65 8.72 -4.26 -12.91
CA ARG A 65 7.35 -4.31 -13.36
C ARG A 65 7.01 -5.71 -13.87
N PHE A 66 5.87 -6.23 -13.47
CA PHE A 66 5.32 -7.48 -13.94
C PHE A 66 4.09 -7.22 -14.82
N ASP A 67 4.03 -7.84 -15.99
CA ASP A 67 2.95 -7.69 -16.96
C ASP A 67 1.95 -8.86 -16.98
N GLY A 68 2.15 -9.84 -16.11
CA GLY A 68 1.39 -11.09 -16.04
C GLY A 68 2.18 -12.29 -16.57
N CYS A 69 3.27 -12.08 -17.28
CA CYS A 69 4.13 -13.11 -17.86
C CYS A 69 5.59 -12.92 -17.49
N GLU A 70 6.11 -11.71 -17.62
CA GLU A 70 7.53 -11.40 -17.45
C GLU A 70 7.77 -10.28 -16.45
N VAL A 71 8.92 -10.34 -15.78
CA VAL A 71 9.43 -9.28 -14.89
C VAL A 71 10.45 -8.44 -15.66
N LYS A 72 10.13 -7.16 -15.83
CA LYS A 72 11.04 -6.15 -16.38
C LYS A 72 11.70 -5.37 -15.27
N THR A 73 13.03 -5.35 -15.20
CA THR A 73 13.82 -4.56 -14.25
C THR A 73 14.20 -3.20 -14.83
N TYR A 74 14.51 -2.24 -13.93
CA TYR A 74 14.96 -0.90 -14.29
C TYR A 74 16.33 -0.62 -13.68
N PRO A 75 17.44 -0.89 -14.42
CA PRO A 75 18.80 -0.78 -13.90
C PRO A 75 19.16 0.61 -13.37
N LEU A 76 18.53 1.67 -13.89
CA LEU A 76 18.69 3.04 -13.40
C LEU A 76 18.40 3.20 -11.90
N LEU A 77 17.59 2.29 -11.34
CA LEU A 77 17.13 2.29 -9.96
C LEU A 77 17.71 1.13 -9.14
N SER A 78 18.74 0.44 -9.64
CA SER A 78 19.29 -0.78 -9.01
C SER A 78 19.94 -0.55 -7.64
N GLU A 79 20.29 0.70 -7.32
CA GLU A 79 20.86 1.07 -6.01
C GLU A 79 19.82 1.66 -5.05
N ASP A 80 18.56 1.78 -5.49
CA ASP A 80 17.50 2.36 -4.68
C ASP A 80 16.78 1.29 -3.87
N ASP A 81 16.75 1.45 -2.56
CA ASP A 81 15.82 0.72 -1.68
C ASP A 81 14.47 1.47 -1.70
N ILE A 82 13.48 0.87 -2.37
CA ILE A 82 12.18 1.50 -2.67
C ILE A 82 11.12 1.05 -1.68
N TRP A 83 10.66 1.97 -0.85
CA TRP A 83 9.69 1.73 0.23
C TRP A 83 8.24 2.01 -0.15
N SER A 84 8.02 2.87 -1.14
CA SER A 84 6.67 3.18 -1.61
C SER A 84 6.64 3.56 -3.07
N ILE A 85 5.51 3.22 -3.71
CA ILE A 85 5.24 3.53 -5.12
C ILE A 85 3.85 4.15 -5.20
N GLU A 86 3.72 5.29 -5.86
CA GLU A 86 2.44 5.92 -6.17
C GLU A 86 2.42 6.34 -7.64
N GLU A 87 1.28 6.14 -8.32
CA GLU A 87 1.10 6.56 -9.70
C GLU A 87 0.64 8.03 -9.75
N LEU A 88 1.45 8.88 -10.36
CA LEU A 88 1.08 10.28 -10.55
C LEU A 88 0.17 10.43 -11.78
N ASP A 89 0.62 9.89 -12.90
CA ASP A 89 -0.08 9.87 -14.18
C ASP A 89 0.33 8.62 -15.00
N ASN A 90 -0.16 8.53 -16.26
CA ASN A 90 0.11 7.41 -17.15
C ASN A 90 1.60 7.23 -17.52
N ASP A 91 2.46 8.18 -17.25
CA ASP A 91 3.90 8.10 -17.51
C ASP A 91 4.73 8.08 -16.23
N THR A 92 4.30 8.77 -15.19
CA THR A 92 5.13 9.07 -14.03
C THR A 92 4.73 8.28 -12.79
N LEU A 93 5.71 7.58 -12.20
CA LEU A 93 5.62 7.05 -10.84
C LEU A 93 6.38 7.93 -9.85
N LEU A 94 5.82 8.04 -8.67
CA LEU A 94 6.50 8.58 -7.49
C LEU A 94 7.08 7.42 -6.70
N LEU A 95 8.37 7.49 -6.42
CA LEU A 95 9.12 6.47 -5.68
C LEU A 95 9.64 7.07 -4.38
N GLY A 96 9.20 6.50 -3.27
CA GLY A 96 9.77 6.78 -1.96
C GLY A 96 10.93 5.83 -1.70
N THR A 97 12.11 6.38 -1.51
CA THR A 97 13.35 5.62 -1.35
C THR A 97 14.11 6.03 -0.10
N VAL A 98 15.15 5.26 0.26
CA VAL A 98 16.08 5.66 1.33
C VAL A 98 16.87 6.91 0.97
N SER A 99 17.01 7.23 -0.31
CA SER A 99 17.72 8.42 -0.80
C SER A 99 16.81 9.62 -1.05
N GLY A 100 15.50 9.49 -0.81
CA GLY A 100 14.50 10.56 -0.95
C GLY A 100 13.35 10.22 -1.87
N LEU A 101 12.63 11.26 -2.29
CA LEU A 101 11.52 11.16 -3.23
C LEU A 101 12.03 11.32 -4.67
N LYS A 102 11.65 10.39 -5.54
CA LYS A 102 12.00 10.42 -6.96
C LYS A 102 10.76 10.37 -7.84
N TYR A 103 10.77 11.16 -8.91
CA TYR A 103 9.89 10.99 -10.06
C TYR A 103 10.56 10.04 -11.04
N PHE A 104 9.86 9.01 -11.49
CA PHE A 104 10.34 8.10 -12.51
C PHE A 104 9.42 8.19 -13.74
N SER A 105 9.98 8.65 -14.87
CA SER A 105 9.27 8.62 -16.15
C SER A 105 9.45 7.25 -16.81
N ARG A 106 8.35 6.59 -17.09
CA ARG A 106 8.31 5.28 -17.75
C ARG A 106 8.75 5.36 -19.21
N LYS A 107 8.39 6.44 -19.92
CA LYS A 107 8.72 6.66 -21.33
C LYS A 107 10.17 7.08 -21.51
N ALA A 108 10.61 8.07 -20.74
CA ALA A 108 11.95 8.57 -20.81
C ALA A 108 12.96 7.62 -20.15
N ASN A 109 12.53 6.67 -19.34
CA ASN A 109 13.37 5.82 -18.50
C ASN A 109 14.40 6.67 -17.72
N SER A 110 13.90 7.69 -17.04
CA SER A 110 14.72 8.67 -16.32
C SER A 110 14.13 8.99 -14.96
N THR A 111 14.97 9.46 -14.05
CA THR A 111 14.54 9.87 -12.71
C THR A 111 14.89 11.31 -12.43
N VAL A 112 14.04 11.99 -11.69
CA VAL A 112 14.29 13.31 -11.12
C VAL A 112 14.05 13.25 -9.62
N LYS A 113 15.05 13.61 -8.84
CA LYS A 113 14.90 13.70 -7.38
C LYS A 113 14.20 14.99 -7.01
N LEU A 114 13.20 14.89 -6.12
CA LEU A 114 12.63 16.06 -5.48
C LEU A 114 13.37 16.35 -4.18
N ASP A 115 13.76 17.60 -3.99
CA ASP A 115 14.43 18.05 -2.78
C ASP A 115 13.40 18.21 -1.65
N ILE A 116 13.39 17.22 -0.75
CA ILE A 116 12.64 17.24 0.50
C ILE A 116 13.67 17.21 1.63
N PRO A 117 13.47 17.98 2.72
CA PRO A 117 14.38 18.00 3.87
C PRO A 117 14.38 16.66 4.67
N SER A 118 14.43 15.56 3.99
CA SER A 118 14.53 14.21 4.55
C SER A 118 15.07 13.25 3.49
N THR A 119 15.89 12.32 3.92
CA THR A 119 16.44 11.31 3.02
C THR A 119 15.51 10.12 2.84
N ILE A 120 14.85 9.64 3.90
CA ILE A 120 14.07 8.40 3.84
C ILE A 120 12.58 8.72 3.68
N VAL A 121 12.00 8.28 2.55
CA VAL A 121 10.57 8.40 2.24
C VAL A 121 9.91 7.03 2.33
N LYS A 122 9.05 6.84 3.32
CA LYS A 122 8.42 5.53 3.61
C LYS A 122 7.03 5.37 3.02
N SER A 123 6.29 6.45 2.86
CA SER A 123 4.91 6.38 2.37
C SER A 123 4.56 7.58 1.51
N ILE A 124 3.84 7.33 0.42
CA ILE A 124 3.32 8.36 -0.48
C ILE A 124 1.85 8.09 -0.71
N ARG A 125 1.02 9.16 -0.70
CA ARG A 125 -0.40 9.08 -1.08
C ARG A 125 -0.80 10.26 -1.93
N LYS A 126 -1.27 9.98 -3.14
CA LYS A 126 -1.85 10.99 -4.03
C LYS A 126 -3.15 11.54 -3.43
N THR A 127 -3.25 12.86 -3.34
CA THR A 127 -4.43 13.56 -2.81
C THR A 127 -5.22 14.23 -3.92
N ALA A 128 -4.53 14.79 -4.92
CA ALA A 128 -5.09 15.38 -6.13
C ALA A 128 -4.11 15.17 -7.31
N GLU A 129 -4.40 15.73 -8.47
CA GLU A 129 -3.63 15.48 -9.69
C GLU A 129 -2.13 15.78 -9.56
N SER A 130 -1.78 16.91 -8.98
CA SER A 130 -0.37 17.32 -8.74
C SER A 130 -0.06 17.50 -7.26
N GLN A 131 -0.83 16.83 -6.39
CA GLN A 131 -0.70 16.98 -4.96
C GLN A 131 -0.63 15.59 -4.28
N PHE A 132 0.28 15.44 -3.32
CA PHE A 132 0.45 14.20 -2.58
C PHE A 132 1.03 14.43 -1.17
N LEU A 133 0.64 13.56 -0.25
CA LEU A 133 1.23 13.46 1.08
C LEU A 133 2.44 12.54 1.03
N VAL A 134 3.51 12.93 1.71
CA VAL A 134 4.76 12.19 1.82
C VAL A 134 5.12 12.01 3.28
N GLY A 135 5.18 10.77 3.70
CA GLY A 135 5.64 10.37 5.03
C GLY A 135 7.11 10.02 5.01
N THR A 136 7.86 10.70 5.87
CA THR A 136 9.31 10.54 6.00
C THR A 136 9.73 10.24 7.43
N GLU A 137 11.01 9.97 7.65
CA GLU A 137 11.56 9.88 9.02
C GLU A 137 11.63 11.24 9.73
N ALA A 138 11.57 12.34 9.00
CA ALA A 138 11.64 13.70 9.55
C ALA A 138 10.30 14.43 9.57
N GLY A 139 9.21 13.78 9.16
CA GLY A 139 7.89 14.38 9.24
C GLY A 139 6.97 14.03 8.08
N LEU A 140 5.80 14.65 8.14
CA LEU A 140 4.78 14.62 7.11
C LEU A 140 4.90 15.87 6.23
N TYR A 141 4.89 15.67 4.93
CA TYR A 141 4.95 16.76 3.94
C TYR A 141 3.74 16.69 3.02
N LEU A 142 3.19 17.85 2.69
CA LEU A 142 2.31 18.03 1.55
C LEU A 142 3.14 18.58 0.40
N VAL A 143 3.21 17.85 -0.70
CA VAL A 143 3.85 18.33 -1.93
C VAL A 143 2.75 18.76 -2.89
N ASN A 144 2.86 19.99 -3.39
CA ASN A 144 1.93 20.56 -4.35
C ASN A 144 2.74 21.21 -5.48
N ASN A 145 2.51 20.81 -6.73
CA ASN A 145 3.26 21.29 -7.88
C ASN A 145 4.79 21.26 -7.66
N HIS A 146 5.33 20.15 -7.19
CA HIS A 146 6.75 19.93 -6.86
C HIS A 146 7.29 20.77 -5.69
N ILE A 147 6.45 21.49 -4.97
CA ILE A 147 6.87 22.30 -3.82
C ILE A 147 6.49 21.56 -2.53
N PRO A 148 7.46 21.09 -1.74
CA PRO A 148 7.21 20.45 -0.46
C PRO A 148 6.92 21.48 0.63
N ARG A 149 5.88 21.22 1.41
CA ARG A 149 5.52 21.96 2.61
C ARG A 149 5.44 21.00 3.78
N GLN A 150 6.23 21.21 4.80
CA GLN A 150 6.16 20.41 6.01
C GLN A 150 4.87 20.70 6.79
N ILE A 151 4.26 19.64 7.29
CA ILE A 151 3.13 19.70 8.21
C ILE A 151 3.70 19.43 9.61
N PHE A 152 3.67 20.46 10.45
CA PHE A 152 4.19 20.34 11.81
C PHE A 152 3.19 19.60 12.70
N LEU A 153 3.68 18.58 13.38
CA LEU A 153 2.92 17.82 14.36
C LEU A 153 3.18 18.46 15.73
N GLU A 154 2.18 19.14 16.28
CA GLU A 154 2.28 19.86 17.56
C GLU A 154 2.29 18.88 18.75
N THR A 155 3.25 17.98 18.81
CA THR A 155 3.28 16.91 19.83
C THR A 155 4.40 17.08 20.83
N GLY A 156 5.37 17.94 20.54
CA GLY A 156 6.57 18.12 21.38
C GLY A 156 7.55 16.94 21.37
N LEU A 157 7.19 15.83 20.73
CA LEU A 157 8.02 14.62 20.64
C LEU A 157 8.54 14.40 19.23
N SER A 158 9.84 14.23 19.11
CA SER A 158 10.53 13.97 17.83
C SER A 158 10.10 12.66 17.18
N SER A 159 9.71 11.66 17.98
CA SER A 159 9.23 10.35 17.52
C SER A 159 7.95 10.43 16.68
N CYS A 160 7.09 11.41 16.91
CA CYS A 160 5.90 11.64 16.11
C CYS A 160 6.21 12.06 14.66
N ASN A 161 7.42 12.53 14.41
CA ASN A 161 7.84 12.91 13.07
C ASN A 161 8.20 11.73 12.16
N HIS A 162 8.38 10.53 12.73
CA HIS A 162 8.69 9.34 11.96
C HIS A 162 7.40 8.73 11.38
N ILE A 163 7.06 9.08 10.15
CA ILE A 163 5.84 8.62 9.46
C ILE A 163 6.13 7.32 8.72
N THR A 164 5.41 6.26 9.07
CA THR A 164 5.65 4.92 8.51
C THR A 164 4.62 4.52 7.44
N SER A 165 3.38 4.98 7.56
CA SER A 165 2.31 4.65 6.62
C SER A 165 1.29 5.79 6.53
N ILE A 166 0.67 5.96 5.37
CA ILE A 166 -0.41 6.91 5.13
C ILE A 166 -1.53 6.18 4.40
N ILE A 167 -2.77 6.29 4.90
CA ILE A 167 -3.96 5.77 4.23
C ILE A 167 -5.00 6.89 4.06
N ARG A 168 -5.85 6.72 3.07
CA ARG A 168 -6.96 7.63 2.82
C ARG A 168 -8.24 7.10 3.46
N GLU A 169 -8.87 7.89 4.33
CA GLU A 169 -10.20 7.62 4.88
C GLU A 169 -11.29 8.14 3.94
N ASP A 170 -11.19 9.41 3.55
CA ASP A 170 -12.15 10.11 2.70
C ASP A 170 -11.42 11.04 1.73
N LYS A 171 -12.17 11.82 0.92
CA LYS A 171 -11.62 12.72 -0.10
C LYS A 171 -10.51 13.62 0.42
N ASN A 172 -10.65 14.14 1.65
CA ASN A 172 -9.72 15.09 2.23
C ASN A 172 -9.11 14.61 3.56
N ILE A 173 -9.53 13.46 4.07
CA ILE A 173 -9.12 12.93 5.36
C ILE A 173 -8.13 11.79 5.17
N TYR A 174 -7.00 11.90 5.85
CA TYR A 174 -5.93 10.90 5.82
C TYR A 174 -5.51 10.53 7.22
N TRP A 175 -5.25 9.25 7.41
CA TRP A 175 -4.62 8.72 8.60
C TRP A 175 -3.17 8.41 8.31
N PHE A 176 -2.33 8.62 9.28
CA PHE A 176 -0.91 8.28 9.19
C PHE A 176 -0.43 7.68 10.50
N SER A 177 0.46 6.69 10.38
CA SER A 177 1.10 6.07 11.54
C SER A 177 2.43 6.73 11.81
N THR A 178 2.72 6.93 13.09
CA THR A 178 3.99 7.47 13.57
C THR A 178 4.68 6.47 14.49
N ALA A 179 5.91 6.76 14.89
CA ALA A 179 6.60 5.97 15.91
C ALA A 179 6.01 6.16 17.34
N ASP A 180 5.06 7.08 17.53
CA ASP A 180 4.49 7.39 18.85
C ASP A 180 2.98 7.71 18.79
N GLY A 181 2.28 7.11 17.88
CA GLY A 181 0.83 7.28 17.81
C GLY A 181 0.26 7.22 16.40
N LEU A 182 -1.05 7.42 16.34
CA LEU A 182 -1.84 7.47 15.12
C LEU A 182 -2.25 8.90 14.84
N GLY A 183 -1.93 9.42 13.67
CA GLY A 183 -2.31 10.77 13.26
C GLY A 183 -3.49 10.78 12.30
N LYS A 184 -4.30 11.82 12.37
CA LYS A 184 -5.35 12.15 11.42
C LYS A 184 -5.18 13.57 10.92
N ILE A 185 -5.37 13.80 9.64
CA ILE A 185 -5.27 15.12 9.02
C ILE A 185 -6.40 15.35 8.01
N ASP A 186 -7.00 16.53 8.07
CA ASP A 186 -7.78 17.10 6.95
C ASP A 186 -6.88 18.03 6.15
N ILE A 187 -6.62 17.68 4.89
CA ILE A 187 -5.71 18.44 4.02
C ILE A 187 -6.23 19.84 3.64
N ARG A 188 -7.50 20.16 3.91
CA ARG A 188 -8.06 21.50 3.71
C ARG A 188 -7.68 22.43 4.85
N THR A 189 -7.68 21.93 6.07
CA THR A 189 -7.35 22.72 7.27
C THR A 189 -5.87 22.67 7.61
N MET A 190 -5.17 21.63 7.16
CA MET A 190 -3.76 21.35 7.43
C MET A 190 -3.45 21.23 8.93
N LYS A 191 -4.45 20.86 9.74
CA LYS A 191 -4.31 20.66 11.18
C LYS A 191 -4.32 19.16 11.48
N PRO A 192 -3.18 18.58 11.86
CA PRO A 192 -3.11 17.19 12.28
C PRO A 192 -3.56 17.02 13.72
N GLU A 193 -4.18 15.87 14.00
CA GLU A 193 -4.51 15.40 15.34
C GLU A 193 -3.73 14.11 15.59
N ILE A 194 -3.16 13.94 16.78
CA ILE A 194 -2.41 12.74 17.18
C ILE A 194 -3.13 12.01 18.30
N TYR A 195 -3.41 10.75 18.06
CA TYR A 195 -4.04 9.83 19.01
C TYR A 195 -2.99 8.88 19.54
N ARG A 196 -2.87 8.79 20.87
CA ARG A 196 -2.00 7.86 21.58
C ARG A 196 -2.82 6.91 22.41
N MET A 197 -2.37 5.68 22.56
CA MET A 197 -2.92 4.78 23.57
C MET A 197 -2.45 5.21 24.94
N PRO A 198 -3.31 5.09 25.97
CA PRO A 198 -2.90 5.27 27.37
C PRO A 198 -1.74 4.33 27.72
N GLU A 199 -0.80 4.80 28.52
CA GLU A 199 0.43 4.06 28.91
C GLU A 199 0.14 2.77 29.65
N ASP A 200 -1.00 2.69 30.35
CA ASP A 200 -1.48 1.51 31.07
C ASP A 200 -1.96 0.38 30.15
N ILE A 201 -2.28 0.67 28.89
CA ILE A 201 -2.79 -0.30 27.89
C ILE A 201 -1.65 -0.81 26.99
N SER A 202 -0.67 0.03 26.71
CA SER A 202 0.40 -0.30 25.75
C SER A 202 1.75 0.30 26.19
N ASN A 203 2.76 -0.54 26.21
CA ASN A 203 4.14 -0.08 26.41
C ASN A 203 4.73 0.59 25.16
N SER A 204 3.99 0.64 24.07
CA SER A 204 4.45 1.22 22.80
C SER A 204 3.27 1.73 21.98
N ASN A 205 3.36 2.98 21.56
CA ASN A 205 2.46 3.60 20.56
C ASN A 205 3.02 3.48 19.13
N PHE A 206 3.95 2.56 18.91
CA PHE A 206 4.60 2.38 17.62
C PHE A 206 3.70 1.64 16.63
N PHE A 207 3.31 2.31 15.55
CA PHE A 207 2.51 1.75 14.47
C PHE A 207 3.34 1.65 13.19
N ILE A 208 3.49 0.42 12.65
CA ILE A 208 4.32 0.17 11.48
C ILE A 208 3.54 0.38 10.18
N CYS A 209 2.30 -0.05 10.14
CA CYS A 209 1.48 -0.03 8.92
C CYS A 209 0.01 0.21 9.25
N LEU A 210 -0.67 0.89 8.35
CA LEU A 210 -2.12 1.06 8.34
C LEU A 210 -2.71 0.37 7.12
N THR A 211 -3.86 -0.27 7.31
CA THR A 211 -4.65 -0.81 6.22
C THR A 211 -6.12 -0.45 6.40
N ARG A 212 -6.83 -0.29 5.30
CA ARG A 212 -8.28 -0.10 5.30
C ARG A 212 -8.94 -1.46 5.06
N VAL A 213 -9.82 -1.82 5.97
CA VAL A 213 -10.72 -2.97 5.78
C VAL A 213 -11.99 -2.42 5.11
N GLY A 214 -12.34 -2.99 3.97
CA GLY A 214 -13.49 -2.58 3.15
C GLY A 214 -14.82 -3.05 3.73
#